data_3709a21019933fbcabd16b82b01d8d7b
#
_entry.id   3709a21019933fbcabd16b82b01d8d7b
#
_cell.length_a   1.000
_cell.length_b   1.000
_cell.length_c   1.000
_cell.angle_alpha   90.00
_cell.angle_beta   90.00
_cell.angle_gamma   90.00
#
_symmetry.space_group_name_H-M   'P 1'
#
loop_
_entity.id
_entity.type
_entity.pdbx_description
1 polymer ?
#
loop_
_entity_poly.entity_id
_entity_poly.type
_entity_poly.pdbx_seq_one_letter_code
_entity_poly.pdbx_strand_id
1 'polypeptide(L)'
;MVSKFFSVKVPIAIPAVATIGQATAFADGDVLFNWTSFPLPRGGAKLCNVGMHVQAKGDSGLTVNEFPVDLLFSTSNSVALGTLGSTVPDNATQRLIAGHVEIVAGNYVPDLDAYSFADTSRVEGNAPNIVLAPDVTYDLEEVMYVAGIAKDAFDLRSLCRSTGAVATSANEIAVDGTDPRKMFAVGDVLVNNTTADTSVETALGTVASIGDANTITFEENITASVADDDYIFNKYPITLYLSFER
;
A
#
# COMPACT_ATOMS: atom_id res chain seq x y z
N MET A 1 22.85 5.42 28.42
CA MET A 1 21.76 5.93 27.58
C MET A 1 20.90 4.72 27.23
N VAL A 2 19.60 4.73 27.48
CA VAL A 2 18.74 3.59 27.15
C VAL A 2 18.27 3.81 25.74
N SER A 3 18.60 2.90 24.80
CA SER A 3 18.05 2.91 23.44
C SER A 3 16.54 2.84 23.50
N LYS A 4 15.87 3.72 22.78
CA LYS A 4 14.41 3.73 22.64
C LYS A 4 14.03 3.17 21.28
N PHE A 5 13.29 2.08 21.30
CA PHE A 5 12.70 1.51 20.08
C PHE A 5 11.28 2.02 19.89
N PHE A 6 10.91 2.30 18.67
CA PHE A 6 9.54 2.64 18.26
C PHE A 6 9.28 2.16 16.83
N SER A 7 8.01 2.01 16.50
CA SER A 7 7.58 1.61 15.16
C SER A 7 6.59 2.63 14.61
N VAL A 8 6.67 2.88 13.31
CA VAL A 8 5.75 3.73 12.56
C VAL A 8 5.03 2.86 11.54
N LYS A 9 3.69 2.89 11.57
CA LYS A 9 2.84 2.26 10.57
C LYS A 9 2.57 3.26 9.45
N VAL A 10 2.85 2.88 8.20
CA VAL A 10 2.68 3.72 7.00
C VAL A 10 1.77 2.99 6.03
N PRO A 11 0.46 3.30 6.00
CA PRO A 11 -0.44 2.77 4.99
C PRO A 11 -0.13 3.42 3.64
N ILE A 12 0.02 2.60 2.61
CA ILE A 12 0.36 3.04 1.27
C ILE A 12 -0.89 3.05 0.40
N ALA A 13 -1.31 4.24 0.00
CA ALA A 13 -2.41 4.40 -0.94
C ALA A 13 -1.91 4.11 -2.36
N ILE A 14 -2.56 3.16 -3.04
CA ILE A 14 -2.33 2.86 -4.45
C ILE A 14 -3.65 3.06 -5.18
N PRO A 15 -3.74 4.01 -6.12
CA PRO A 15 -4.99 4.28 -6.85
C PRO A 15 -5.53 3.05 -7.58
N ALA A 16 -6.83 2.90 -7.58
CA ALA A 16 -7.54 1.82 -8.27
C ALA A 16 -8.12 2.30 -9.60
N VAL A 17 -7.26 2.77 -10.52
CA VAL A 17 -7.66 3.24 -11.85
C VAL A 17 -7.19 2.28 -12.94
N ALA A 18 -7.94 2.14 -14.01
CA ALA A 18 -7.75 1.08 -15.00
C ALA A 18 -6.43 1.15 -15.77
N THR A 19 -5.78 2.29 -15.80
CA THR A 19 -4.52 2.48 -16.53
C THR A 19 -3.28 2.48 -15.64
N ILE A 20 -3.46 2.61 -14.32
CA ILE A 20 -2.37 2.67 -13.33
C ILE A 20 -2.84 2.12 -11.99
N GLY A 21 -1.91 1.72 -11.16
CA GLY A 21 -2.20 1.27 -9.80
C GLY A 21 -2.82 -0.12 -9.73
N GLN A 22 -3.83 -0.29 -8.87
CA GLN A 22 -4.38 -1.61 -8.56
C GLN A 22 -5.18 -2.25 -9.70
N ALA A 23 -5.65 -1.48 -10.67
CA ALA A 23 -6.44 -2.01 -11.78
C ALA A 23 -5.59 -2.55 -12.95
N THR A 24 -4.28 -2.40 -12.89
CA THR A 24 -3.35 -2.94 -13.89
C THR A 24 -2.13 -3.59 -13.22
N ALA A 25 -1.48 -4.52 -13.92
CA ALA A 25 -0.26 -5.14 -13.42
C ALA A 25 0.91 -4.15 -13.47
N PHE A 26 1.79 -4.24 -12.49
CA PHE A 26 3.08 -3.56 -12.47
C PHE A 26 4.14 -4.40 -13.15
N ALA A 27 5.14 -3.76 -13.74
CA ALA A 27 6.33 -4.38 -14.30
C ALA A 27 7.57 -4.09 -13.44
N ASP A 28 8.66 -4.83 -13.68
CA ASP A 28 9.96 -4.54 -13.08
C ASP A 28 10.41 -3.12 -13.41
N GLY A 29 10.85 -2.37 -12.39
CA GLY A 29 11.27 -0.98 -12.48
C GLY A 29 10.15 0.05 -12.41
N ASP A 30 8.89 -0.36 -12.33
CA ASP A 30 7.77 0.56 -12.23
C ASP A 30 7.68 1.24 -10.85
N VAL A 31 7.31 2.52 -10.85
CA VAL A 31 6.95 3.24 -9.63
C VAL A 31 5.70 2.61 -9.04
N LEU A 32 5.85 1.96 -7.89
CA LEU A 32 4.77 1.29 -7.17
C LEU A 32 3.91 2.30 -6.41
N PHE A 33 4.57 3.22 -5.72
CA PHE A 33 3.94 4.37 -5.04
C PHE A 33 4.94 5.51 -4.91
N ASN A 34 4.42 6.74 -4.95
CA ASN A 34 5.20 7.95 -4.77
C ASN A 34 5.41 8.27 -3.28
N TRP A 35 6.12 9.36 -3.02
CA TRP A 35 6.48 9.80 -1.68
C TRP A 35 5.28 9.85 -0.72
N THR A 36 5.23 8.90 0.18
CA THR A 36 4.25 8.82 1.28
C THR A 36 4.93 9.29 2.55
N SER A 37 4.35 10.26 3.24
CA SER A 37 4.91 10.84 4.44
C SER A 37 4.76 9.93 5.66
N PHE A 38 5.76 9.97 6.55
CA PHE A 38 5.68 9.35 7.86
C PHE A 38 6.41 10.21 8.90
N PRO A 39 5.95 10.22 10.18
CA PRO A 39 6.58 11.00 11.22
C PRO A 39 7.90 10.39 11.66
N LEU A 40 8.91 11.24 11.87
CA LEU A 40 10.19 10.84 12.45
C LEU A 40 10.66 11.95 13.42
N PRO A 41 11.05 11.63 14.69
CA PRO A 41 11.46 12.64 15.68
C PRO A 41 12.67 13.46 15.23
N ARG A 42 12.75 14.70 15.67
CA ARG A 42 13.91 15.58 15.45
C ARG A 42 15.22 14.91 15.87
N GLY A 43 16.27 15.15 15.09
CA GLY A 43 17.59 14.55 15.28
C GLY A 43 17.69 13.17 14.65
N GLY A 44 16.60 12.68 14.05
CA GLY A 44 16.59 11.41 13.33
C GLY A 44 16.54 10.18 14.22
N ALA A 45 16.52 9.05 13.57
CA ALA A 45 16.60 7.73 14.17
C ALA A 45 17.24 6.73 13.19
N LYS A 46 17.75 5.64 13.71
CA LYS A 46 18.29 4.54 12.94
C LYS A 46 17.16 3.57 12.57
N LEU A 47 16.91 3.40 11.28
CA LEU A 47 16.01 2.35 10.79
C LEU A 47 16.69 0.99 10.97
N CYS A 48 16.07 0.10 11.72
CA CYS A 48 16.62 -1.21 12.08
C CYS A 48 15.87 -2.36 11.41
N ASN A 49 14.59 -2.15 11.09
CA ASN A 49 13.78 -3.18 10.44
C ASN A 49 12.68 -2.54 9.60
N VAL A 50 12.30 -3.23 8.52
CA VAL A 50 11.12 -2.92 7.71
C VAL A 50 10.27 -4.18 7.58
N GLY A 51 9.03 -4.10 8.08
CA GLY A 51 7.98 -5.04 7.76
C GLY A 51 7.11 -4.48 6.64
N MET A 52 6.66 -5.32 5.72
CA MET A 52 5.71 -4.96 4.67
C MET A 52 4.58 -5.98 4.62
N HIS A 53 3.38 -5.52 4.86
CA HIS A 53 2.16 -6.29 4.67
C HIS A 53 1.57 -5.97 3.30
N VAL A 54 1.23 -7.00 2.52
CA VAL A 54 0.66 -6.88 1.18
C VAL A 54 -0.64 -7.66 1.12
N GLN A 55 -1.67 -7.05 0.54
CA GLN A 55 -2.93 -7.71 0.27
C GLN A 55 -2.77 -8.81 -0.78
N ALA A 56 -3.58 -9.86 -0.66
CA ALA A 56 -3.67 -10.92 -1.67
C ALA A 56 -4.00 -10.35 -3.07
N LYS A 57 -3.61 -11.08 -4.10
CA LYS A 57 -4.17 -10.86 -5.44
C LYS A 57 -5.65 -11.12 -5.40
N GLY A 58 -6.43 -10.27 -6.07
CA GLY A 58 -7.85 -10.49 -6.24
C GLY A 58 -8.18 -11.49 -7.35
N ASP A 59 -7.30 -12.43 -7.65
CA ASP A 59 -7.58 -13.52 -8.59
C ASP A 59 -8.46 -14.59 -7.93
N SER A 60 -9.00 -15.51 -8.74
CA SER A 60 -9.89 -16.57 -8.26
C SER A 60 -9.22 -17.53 -7.27
N GLY A 61 -7.90 -17.59 -7.29
CA GLY A 61 -7.08 -18.41 -6.39
C GLY A 61 -6.63 -17.68 -5.14
N LEU A 62 -6.84 -16.37 -5.06
CA LEU A 62 -6.29 -15.49 -4.02
C LEU A 62 -4.79 -15.73 -3.81
N THR A 63 -4.07 -15.70 -4.91
CA THR A 63 -2.64 -15.99 -4.91
C THR A 63 -1.89 -14.96 -4.06
N VAL A 64 -0.92 -15.42 -3.30
CA VAL A 64 -0.06 -14.60 -2.45
C VAL A 64 0.74 -13.62 -3.31
N ASN A 65 0.86 -12.38 -2.86
CA ASN A 65 1.70 -11.36 -3.48
C ASN A 65 3.06 -11.31 -2.77
N GLU A 66 4.05 -12.03 -3.28
CA GLU A 66 5.42 -12.04 -2.78
C GLU A 66 6.36 -11.50 -3.86
N PHE A 67 6.49 -10.18 -3.95
CA PHE A 67 7.31 -9.54 -4.96
C PHE A 67 8.39 -8.65 -4.33
N PRO A 68 9.59 -8.61 -4.92
CA PRO A 68 10.66 -7.74 -4.44
C PRO A 68 10.32 -6.27 -4.65
N VAL A 69 10.69 -5.42 -3.68
CA VAL A 69 10.44 -3.97 -3.70
C VAL A 69 11.67 -3.22 -3.25
N ASP A 70 12.05 -2.19 -4.00
CA ASP A 70 12.98 -1.17 -3.54
C ASP A 70 12.22 -0.05 -2.83
N LEU A 71 12.51 0.15 -1.55
CA LEU A 71 12.01 1.27 -0.77
C LEU A 71 13.07 2.37 -0.73
N LEU A 72 12.69 3.55 -1.18
CA LEU A 72 13.54 4.74 -1.18
C LEU A 72 13.05 5.71 -0.11
N PHE A 73 13.95 6.27 0.67
CA PHE A 73 13.65 7.25 1.70
C PHE A 73 14.16 8.63 1.30
N SER A 74 13.38 9.68 1.58
CA SER A 74 13.72 11.07 1.24
C SER A 74 13.33 12.03 2.34
N THR A 75 14.02 13.16 2.40
CA THR A 75 13.67 14.31 3.26
C THR A 75 12.67 15.25 2.58
N SER A 76 12.35 15.04 1.30
CA SER A 76 11.50 15.92 0.52
C SER A 76 10.61 15.14 -0.46
N ASN A 77 9.41 15.63 -0.67
CA ASN A 77 8.47 15.16 -1.69
C ASN A 77 8.25 16.21 -2.81
N SER A 78 9.10 17.22 -2.88
CA SER A 78 8.95 18.36 -3.81
C SER A 78 8.89 17.95 -5.29
N VAL A 79 9.45 16.79 -5.61
CA VAL A 79 9.41 16.20 -6.96
C VAL A 79 8.98 14.74 -6.82
N ALA A 80 7.96 14.32 -7.55
CA ALA A 80 7.53 12.92 -7.57
C ALA A 80 8.65 11.99 -8.04
N LEU A 81 8.70 10.76 -7.51
CA LEU A 81 9.67 9.75 -7.95
C LEU A 81 9.47 9.45 -9.44
N GLY A 82 8.23 9.38 -9.88
CA GLY A 82 7.85 9.17 -11.28
C GLY A 82 6.34 9.03 -11.44
N THR A 83 5.93 8.61 -12.61
CA THR A 83 4.53 8.24 -12.88
C THR A 83 4.28 6.83 -12.36
N LEU A 84 3.19 6.63 -11.62
CA LEU A 84 2.77 5.29 -11.14
C LEU A 84 2.62 4.31 -12.31
N GLY A 85 3.09 3.07 -12.13
CA GLY A 85 3.03 2.04 -13.15
C GLY A 85 3.87 2.35 -14.40
N SER A 86 4.90 3.16 -14.24
CA SER A 86 5.90 3.46 -15.28
C SER A 86 7.29 3.42 -14.69
N THR A 87 8.27 3.09 -15.52
CA THR A 87 9.68 3.07 -15.11
C THR A 87 10.12 4.42 -14.53
N VAL A 88 10.90 4.36 -13.46
CA VAL A 88 11.46 5.56 -12.82
C VAL A 88 12.28 6.37 -13.84
N PRO A 89 11.96 7.64 -14.07
CA PRO A 89 12.71 8.44 -15.02
C PRO A 89 14.08 8.85 -14.47
N ASP A 90 15.04 8.99 -15.36
CA ASP A 90 16.36 9.61 -15.05
C ASP A 90 16.15 11.11 -14.78
N ASN A 91 15.99 11.49 -13.53
CA ASN A 91 15.77 12.88 -13.14
C ASN A 91 16.52 13.27 -11.85
N ALA A 92 16.41 14.55 -11.49
CA ALA A 92 17.08 15.12 -10.32
C ALA A 92 16.54 14.59 -8.97
N THR A 93 15.41 13.89 -8.96
CA THR A 93 14.78 13.31 -7.75
C THR A 93 15.71 12.34 -7.04
N GLN A 94 16.56 11.65 -7.80
CA GLN A 94 17.53 10.71 -7.25
C GLN A 94 18.51 11.37 -6.25
N ARG A 95 18.72 12.68 -6.34
CA ARG A 95 19.55 13.44 -5.38
C ARG A 95 18.90 13.63 -4.01
N LEU A 96 17.60 13.41 -3.91
CA LEU A 96 16.84 13.56 -2.66
C LEU A 96 16.78 12.26 -1.84
N ILE A 97 17.32 11.16 -2.39
CA ILE A 97 17.30 9.86 -1.72
C ILE A 97 18.29 9.90 -0.56
N ALA A 98 17.75 9.74 0.65
CA ALA A 98 18.51 9.70 1.90
C ALA A 98 18.83 8.26 2.35
N GLY A 99 18.12 7.28 1.83
CA GLY A 99 18.30 5.87 2.16
C GLY A 99 17.56 4.94 1.21
N HIS A 100 17.99 3.68 1.22
CA HIS A 100 17.42 2.62 0.39
C HIS A 100 17.33 1.32 1.20
N VAL A 101 16.24 0.59 1.03
CA VAL A 101 16.03 -0.76 1.58
C VAL A 101 15.40 -1.62 0.51
N GLU A 102 15.99 -2.76 0.24
CA GLU A 102 15.42 -3.76 -0.65
C GLU A 102 14.65 -4.80 0.16
N ILE A 103 13.43 -5.09 -0.23
CA ILE A 103 12.65 -6.24 0.22
C ILE A 103 12.78 -7.30 -0.87
N VAL A 104 13.38 -8.44 -0.54
CA VAL A 104 13.57 -9.56 -1.45
C VAL A 104 12.55 -10.67 -1.17
N ALA A 105 12.35 -11.58 -2.12
CA ALA A 105 11.41 -12.69 -1.97
C ALA A 105 11.66 -13.52 -0.68
N GLY A 106 12.91 -13.70 -0.24
CA GLY A 106 13.26 -14.41 0.99
C GLY A 106 12.84 -13.72 2.28
N ASN A 107 12.44 -12.45 2.24
CA ASN A 107 11.94 -11.73 3.41
C ASN A 107 10.49 -12.11 3.76
N TYR A 108 9.75 -12.70 2.82
CA TYR A 108 8.36 -13.08 3.07
C TYR A 108 8.23 -14.24 4.05
N VAL A 109 7.22 -14.17 4.89
CA VAL A 109 6.85 -15.24 5.82
C VAL A 109 6.06 -16.28 5.03
N PRO A 110 6.55 -17.51 4.91
CA PRO A 110 5.81 -18.57 4.21
C PRO A 110 4.52 -18.92 4.95
N ASP A 111 3.59 -19.52 4.23
CA ASP A 111 2.37 -20.13 4.78
C ASP A 111 1.34 -19.14 5.39
N LEU A 112 1.42 -17.87 5.04
CA LEU A 112 0.29 -16.96 5.20
C LEU A 112 -0.66 -17.14 4.02
N ASP A 113 -1.90 -17.53 4.26
CA ASP A 113 -2.86 -17.95 3.22
C ASP A 113 -3.04 -16.87 2.13
N ALA A 114 -3.86 -15.87 2.34
CA ALA A 114 -4.16 -14.87 1.32
C ALA A 114 -3.26 -13.62 1.40
N TYR A 115 -2.81 -13.25 2.58
CA TYR A 115 -1.97 -12.07 2.82
C TYR A 115 -0.50 -12.42 2.89
N SER A 116 0.34 -11.51 2.39
CA SER A 116 1.79 -11.63 2.47
C SER A 116 2.36 -10.67 3.52
N PHE A 117 3.33 -11.13 4.27
CA PHE A 117 4.11 -10.30 5.17
C PHE A 117 5.60 -10.53 4.96
N ALA A 118 6.31 -9.48 4.60
CA ALA A 118 7.77 -9.48 4.50
C ALA A 118 8.38 -8.82 5.74
N ASP A 119 9.53 -9.33 6.17
CA ASP A 119 10.33 -8.79 7.26
C ASP A 119 11.81 -8.83 6.89
N THR A 120 12.46 -7.67 6.83
CA THR A 120 13.86 -7.55 6.40
C THR A 120 14.84 -8.27 7.34
N SER A 121 14.46 -8.51 8.59
CA SER A 121 15.31 -9.25 9.55
C SER A 121 15.40 -10.76 9.26
N ARG A 122 14.54 -11.31 8.40
CA ARG A 122 14.52 -12.75 8.09
C ARG A 122 15.71 -13.20 7.24
N VAL A 123 16.25 -12.31 6.40
CA VAL A 123 17.41 -12.60 5.57
C VAL A 123 18.64 -11.98 6.21
N GLU A 124 19.65 -12.79 6.48
CA GLU A 124 20.89 -12.34 7.09
C GLU A 124 21.54 -11.26 6.18
N GLY A 125 21.89 -10.12 6.79
CA GLY A 125 22.47 -8.98 6.09
C GLY A 125 21.47 -8.05 5.40
N ASN A 126 20.18 -8.37 5.38
CA ASN A 126 19.16 -7.55 4.74
C ASN A 126 18.45 -6.56 5.70
N ALA A 127 18.66 -6.71 7.01
CA ALA A 127 18.14 -5.73 7.97
C ALA A 127 18.78 -4.36 7.73
N PRO A 128 17.97 -3.28 7.55
CA PRO A 128 18.49 -1.96 7.32
C PRO A 128 19.29 -1.46 8.52
N ASN A 129 20.32 -0.67 8.24
CA ASN A 129 21.17 -0.04 9.24
C ASN A 129 21.47 1.38 8.77
N ILE A 130 20.42 2.16 8.52
CA ILE A 130 20.52 3.51 7.96
C ILE A 130 19.98 4.55 8.94
N VAL A 131 20.69 5.66 9.06
CA VAL A 131 20.23 6.81 9.84
C VAL A 131 19.41 7.70 8.94
N LEU A 132 18.14 7.90 9.32
CA LEU A 132 17.23 8.83 8.67
C LEU A 132 17.02 10.04 9.57
N ALA A 133 17.07 11.23 9.01
CA ALA A 133 16.84 12.48 9.74
C ALA A 133 16.04 13.44 8.87
N PRO A 134 14.93 14.03 9.41
CA PRO A 134 14.19 15.06 8.70
C PRO A 134 15.07 16.28 8.44
N ASP A 135 14.87 16.93 7.29
CA ASP A 135 15.55 18.19 6.98
C ASP A 135 14.83 19.35 7.67
N VAL A 136 15.26 19.64 8.88
CA VAL A 136 14.70 20.72 9.71
C VAL A 136 14.97 22.13 9.16
N THR A 137 15.77 22.28 8.11
CA THR A 137 16.09 23.58 7.51
C THR A 137 14.93 24.11 6.67
N TYR A 138 14.17 23.22 6.05
CA TYR A 138 13.08 23.57 5.13
C TYR A 138 11.70 23.14 5.61
N ASP A 139 11.63 22.18 6.53
CA ASP A 139 10.38 21.65 7.04
C ASP A 139 10.39 21.69 8.57
N LEU A 140 9.45 22.44 9.15
CA LEU A 140 9.24 22.47 10.60
C LEU A 140 8.55 21.20 11.09
N GLU A 141 8.06 20.40 10.17
CA GLU A 141 7.44 19.11 10.45
C GLU A 141 8.51 18.03 10.60
N GLU A 142 8.36 17.19 11.60
CA GLU A 142 9.21 16.03 11.86
C GLU A 142 8.77 14.89 10.92
N VAL A 143 8.96 15.06 9.60
CA VAL A 143 8.42 14.20 8.54
C VAL A 143 9.54 13.73 7.63
N MET A 144 9.48 12.45 7.26
CA MET A 144 10.25 11.82 6.19
C MET A 144 9.27 11.22 5.19
N TYR A 145 9.81 10.84 4.04
CA TYR A 145 9.02 10.27 2.95
C TYR A 145 9.60 8.93 2.52
N VAL A 146 8.71 8.01 2.12
CA VAL A 146 9.08 6.74 1.51
C VAL A 146 8.35 6.58 0.18
N ALA A 147 9.05 6.05 -0.82
CA ALA A 147 8.49 5.67 -2.11
C ALA A 147 8.93 4.24 -2.46
N GLY A 148 8.21 3.56 -3.35
CA GLY A 148 8.46 2.18 -3.72
C GLY A 148 8.61 1.99 -5.22
N ILE A 149 9.53 1.10 -5.60
CA ILE A 149 9.73 0.62 -6.97
C ILE A 149 9.53 -0.89 -6.99
N ALA A 150 8.70 -1.37 -7.91
CA ALA A 150 8.54 -2.80 -8.16
C ALA A 150 9.83 -3.37 -8.76
N LYS A 151 10.27 -4.53 -8.27
CA LYS A 151 11.47 -5.23 -8.77
C LYS A 151 11.12 -6.54 -9.49
N ASP A 152 9.83 -6.77 -9.66
CA ASP A 152 9.30 -7.88 -10.45
C ASP A 152 7.86 -7.53 -10.86
N ALA A 153 7.33 -8.26 -11.83
CA ALA A 153 5.94 -8.12 -12.24
C ALA A 153 4.99 -8.65 -11.16
N PHE A 154 4.01 -7.85 -10.79
CA PHE A 154 2.98 -8.27 -9.85
C PHE A 154 1.66 -7.53 -10.08
N ASP A 155 0.62 -7.93 -9.35
CA ASP A 155 -0.74 -7.54 -9.60
C ASP A 155 -1.51 -7.37 -8.28
N LEU A 156 -2.19 -6.24 -8.15
CA LEU A 156 -3.09 -5.93 -7.02
C LEU A 156 -4.56 -5.88 -7.45
N ARG A 157 -4.89 -6.32 -8.67
CA ARG A 157 -6.28 -6.29 -9.17
C ARG A 157 -7.21 -7.05 -8.24
N SER A 158 -8.42 -6.54 -8.12
CA SER A 158 -9.51 -7.20 -7.39
C SER A 158 -10.48 -7.84 -8.36
N LEU A 159 -11.04 -8.99 -7.99
CA LEU A 159 -12.22 -9.58 -8.65
C LEU A 159 -13.48 -9.44 -7.77
N CYS A 160 -13.38 -8.80 -6.60
CA CYS A 160 -14.55 -8.49 -5.78
C CYS A 160 -15.34 -7.37 -6.46
N ARG A 161 -16.59 -7.63 -6.80
CA ARG A 161 -17.48 -6.71 -7.53
C ARG A 161 -18.81 -6.58 -6.84
N SER A 162 -19.47 -5.43 -7.01
CA SER A 162 -20.86 -5.26 -6.61
C SER A 162 -21.79 -6.13 -7.48
N THR A 163 -22.82 -6.71 -6.87
CA THR A 163 -23.86 -7.50 -7.58
C THR A 163 -25.06 -6.65 -7.99
N GLY A 164 -25.00 -5.36 -7.86
CA GLY A 164 -26.07 -4.42 -8.20
C GLY A 164 -25.75 -3.00 -7.78
N ALA A 165 -26.51 -2.06 -8.32
CA ALA A 165 -26.36 -0.66 -7.99
C ALA A 165 -26.70 -0.36 -6.53
N VAL A 166 -25.83 0.37 -5.82
CA VAL A 166 -25.98 0.74 -4.42
C VAL A 166 -25.97 2.26 -4.27
N ALA A 167 -26.97 2.78 -3.57
CA ALA A 167 -27.09 4.23 -3.32
C ALA A 167 -26.28 4.66 -2.09
N THR A 168 -25.88 5.94 -2.04
CA THR A 168 -25.13 6.54 -0.92
C THR A 168 -25.84 6.50 0.44
N SER A 169 -27.11 6.17 0.48
CA SER A 169 -27.86 5.99 1.73
C SER A 169 -27.69 4.59 2.35
N ALA A 170 -27.05 3.66 1.66
CA ALA A 170 -26.79 2.31 2.14
C ALA A 170 -25.45 2.24 2.90
N ASN A 171 -25.38 1.32 3.83
CA ASN A 171 -24.13 0.97 4.52
C ASN A 171 -23.69 -0.48 4.24
N GLU A 172 -24.32 -1.13 3.27
CA GLU A 172 -23.98 -2.48 2.84
C GLU A 172 -23.85 -2.55 1.32
N ILE A 173 -22.90 -3.36 0.86
CA ILE A 173 -22.72 -3.70 -0.55
C ILE A 173 -22.74 -5.23 -0.66
N ALA A 174 -23.65 -5.74 -1.49
CA ALA A 174 -23.60 -7.13 -1.91
C ALA A 174 -22.54 -7.28 -3.01
N VAL A 175 -21.69 -8.31 -2.88
CA VAL A 175 -20.56 -8.55 -3.76
C VAL A 175 -20.49 -9.97 -4.27
N ASP A 176 -19.77 -10.15 -5.39
CA ASP A 176 -19.41 -11.44 -5.96
C ASP A 176 -17.96 -11.48 -6.44
N GLY A 177 -17.61 -12.51 -7.20
CA GLY A 177 -16.29 -12.72 -7.80
C GLY A 177 -15.31 -13.34 -6.83
N THR A 178 -14.99 -12.67 -5.74
CA THR A 178 -14.07 -13.18 -4.71
C THR A 178 -14.67 -12.99 -3.33
N ASP A 179 -14.50 -13.98 -2.45
CA ASP A 179 -14.96 -13.88 -1.05
C ASP A 179 -14.29 -12.69 -0.34
N PRO A 180 -15.03 -11.65 0.03
CA PRO A 180 -14.48 -10.43 0.60
C PRO A 180 -13.76 -10.66 1.94
N ARG A 181 -14.08 -11.73 2.69
CA ARG A 181 -13.40 -12.09 3.94
C ARG A 181 -11.93 -12.48 3.75
N LYS A 182 -11.57 -12.83 2.51
CA LYS A 182 -10.20 -13.20 2.14
C LYS A 182 -9.42 -12.03 1.57
N MET A 183 -10.10 -10.94 1.21
CA MET A 183 -9.47 -9.76 0.63
C MET A 183 -9.42 -8.56 1.56
N PHE A 184 -10.44 -8.40 2.40
CA PHE A 184 -10.60 -7.22 3.23
C PHE A 184 -10.74 -7.59 4.69
N ALA A 185 -10.36 -6.65 5.57
CA ALA A 185 -10.49 -6.76 7.01
C ALA A 185 -11.33 -5.61 7.57
N VAL A 186 -11.85 -5.81 8.78
CA VAL A 186 -12.49 -4.73 9.55
C VAL A 186 -11.48 -3.60 9.76
N GLY A 187 -11.90 -2.37 9.47
CA GLY A 187 -11.06 -1.18 9.51
C GLY A 187 -10.38 -0.82 8.19
N ASP A 188 -10.45 -1.67 7.16
CA ASP A 188 -9.97 -1.30 5.83
C ASP A 188 -10.82 -0.17 5.23
N VAL A 189 -10.19 0.74 4.54
CA VAL A 189 -10.87 1.79 3.76
C VAL A 189 -11.00 1.31 2.32
N LEU A 190 -12.23 1.19 1.84
CA LEU A 190 -12.49 0.70 0.49
C LEU A 190 -12.82 1.83 -0.48
N VAL A 191 -12.50 1.56 -1.73
CA VAL A 191 -12.80 2.41 -2.90
C VAL A 191 -13.44 1.54 -3.99
N ASN A 192 -14.24 2.12 -4.85
CA ASN A 192 -14.71 1.45 -6.06
C ASN A 192 -14.14 2.09 -7.31
N ASN A 193 -14.10 1.30 -8.37
CA ASN A 193 -13.83 1.77 -9.72
C ASN A 193 -14.78 1.10 -10.69
N THR A 194 -15.34 1.88 -11.60
CA THR A 194 -16.20 1.36 -12.65
C THR A 194 -15.37 0.64 -13.70
N THR A 195 -15.87 -0.46 -14.22
CA THR A 195 -15.24 -1.19 -15.34
C THR A 195 -15.14 -0.35 -16.61
N ALA A 196 -15.92 0.72 -16.71
CA ALA A 196 -16.03 1.56 -17.90
C ALA A 196 -15.28 2.87 -17.80
N ASP A 197 -14.99 3.38 -16.60
CA ASP A 197 -14.28 4.64 -16.44
C ASP A 197 -12.97 4.44 -15.68
N THR A 198 -11.95 4.85 -16.30
CA THR A 198 -10.58 4.57 -15.99
C THR A 198 -9.89 5.69 -15.22
N SER A 199 -10.61 6.74 -14.89
CA SER A 199 -9.95 7.97 -14.47
C SER A 199 -10.05 8.30 -12.99
N VAL A 200 -11.04 7.78 -12.26
CA VAL A 200 -11.26 8.18 -10.85
C VAL A 200 -11.75 7.02 -10.00
N GLU A 201 -11.00 6.66 -8.98
CA GLU A 201 -11.51 5.85 -7.88
C GLU A 201 -12.45 6.68 -7.01
N THR A 202 -13.46 6.07 -6.43
CA THR A 202 -14.40 6.74 -5.56
C THR A 202 -14.38 6.09 -4.17
N ALA A 203 -14.23 6.92 -3.13
CA ALA A 203 -14.23 6.42 -1.76
C ALA A 203 -15.59 5.83 -1.39
N LEU A 204 -15.60 4.68 -0.75
CA LEU A 204 -16.80 4.03 -0.21
C LEU A 204 -16.93 4.28 1.30
N GLY A 205 -15.90 3.95 2.05
CA GLY A 205 -15.88 4.09 3.51
C GLY A 205 -15.01 3.04 4.19
N THR A 206 -15.14 2.95 5.51
CA THR A 206 -14.42 2.00 6.35
C THR A 206 -15.27 0.76 6.60
N VAL A 207 -14.66 -0.42 6.48
CA VAL A 207 -15.33 -1.71 6.73
C VAL A 207 -15.64 -1.87 8.22
N ALA A 208 -16.91 -2.03 8.57
CA ALA A 208 -17.36 -2.37 9.91
C ALA A 208 -17.39 -3.87 10.15
N SER A 209 -17.87 -4.63 9.17
CA SER A 209 -17.92 -6.09 9.23
C SER A 209 -18.04 -6.73 7.85
N ILE A 210 -17.61 -7.99 7.77
CA ILE A 210 -17.81 -8.86 6.60
C ILE A 210 -18.43 -10.14 7.14
N GLY A 211 -19.77 -10.20 7.11
CA GLY A 211 -20.52 -11.27 7.79
C GLY A 211 -20.51 -12.59 7.03
N ASP A 212 -20.42 -12.54 5.72
CA ASP A 212 -20.45 -13.71 4.84
C ASP A 212 -19.59 -13.51 3.59
N ALA A 213 -19.65 -14.46 2.65
CA ALA A 213 -18.88 -14.44 1.42
C ALA A 213 -19.35 -13.41 0.38
N ASN A 214 -20.44 -12.71 0.64
CA ASN A 214 -21.13 -11.90 -0.36
C ASN A 214 -21.55 -10.51 0.13
N THR A 215 -21.25 -10.12 1.37
CA THR A 215 -21.71 -8.85 1.93
C THR A 215 -20.58 -8.13 2.68
N ILE A 216 -20.40 -6.86 2.36
CA ILE A 216 -19.52 -5.94 3.08
C ILE A 216 -20.39 -4.87 3.75
N THR A 217 -20.23 -4.71 5.06
CA THR A 217 -20.92 -3.65 5.84
C THR A 217 -19.92 -2.58 6.23
N PHE A 218 -20.29 -1.32 6.07
CA PHE A 218 -19.47 -0.14 6.37
C PHE A 218 -19.90 0.49 7.71
N GLU A 219 -18.95 1.22 8.34
CA GLU A 219 -19.20 1.94 9.60
C GLU A 219 -20.26 3.05 9.44
N GLU A 220 -20.26 3.69 8.28
CA GLU A 220 -21.16 4.77 7.90
C GLU A 220 -21.83 4.42 6.56
N ASN A 221 -22.81 5.21 6.15
CA ASN A 221 -23.33 5.10 4.80
C ASN A 221 -22.22 5.37 3.78
N ILE A 222 -22.19 4.60 2.70
CA ILE A 222 -21.19 4.77 1.65
C ILE A 222 -21.22 6.20 1.09
N THR A 223 -20.06 6.75 0.81
CA THR A 223 -19.91 8.16 0.40
C THR A 223 -20.17 8.38 -1.09
N ALA A 224 -20.19 7.31 -1.87
CA ALA A 224 -20.44 7.34 -3.30
C ALA A 224 -21.37 6.22 -3.74
N SER A 225 -22.14 6.43 -4.79
CA SER A 225 -22.94 5.37 -5.41
C SER A 225 -22.01 4.35 -6.11
N VAL A 226 -22.41 3.10 -6.06
CA VAL A 226 -21.76 1.97 -6.72
C VAL A 226 -22.67 1.49 -7.84
N ALA A 227 -22.15 1.26 -9.03
CA ALA A 227 -22.88 0.66 -10.11
C ALA A 227 -22.81 -0.88 -10.03
N ASP A 228 -23.66 -1.54 -10.79
CA ASP A 228 -23.56 -2.98 -10.98
C ASP A 228 -22.24 -3.35 -11.66
N ASP A 229 -21.59 -4.42 -11.20
CA ASP A 229 -20.27 -4.86 -11.66
C ASP A 229 -19.08 -3.90 -11.36
N ASP A 230 -19.24 -2.87 -10.53
CA ASP A 230 -18.10 -2.07 -10.08
C ASP A 230 -17.16 -2.90 -9.23
N TYR A 231 -15.86 -2.78 -9.49
CA TYR A 231 -14.81 -3.42 -8.70
C TYR A 231 -14.57 -2.70 -7.39
N ILE A 232 -14.40 -3.47 -6.32
CA ILE A 232 -14.11 -2.98 -4.96
C ILE A 232 -12.63 -3.25 -4.65
N PHE A 233 -11.93 -2.22 -4.17
CA PHE A 233 -10.51 -2.28 -3.84
C PHE A 233 -10.25 -1.77 -2.42
N ASN A 234 -9.17 -2.26 -1.79
CA ASN A 234 -8.62 -1.62 -0.60
C ASN A 234 -7.83 -0.37 -1.02
N LYS A 235 -8.11 0.76 -0.39
CA LYS A 235 -7.34 2.00 -0.63
C LYS A 235 -5.87 1.86 -0.25
N TYR A 236 -5.56 1.01 0.75
CA TYR A 236 -4.22 0.81 1.30
C TYR A 236 -3.80 -0.67 1.20
N PRO A 237 -3.58 -1.19 -0.02
CA PRO A 237 -3.26 -2.61 -0.22
C PRO A 237 -1.89 -3.02 0.32
N ILE A 238 -1.04 -2.05 0.62
CA ILE A 238 0.28 -2.23 1.23
C ILE A 238 0.35 -1.41 2.51
N THR A 239 0.94 -1.99 3.56
CA THR A 239 1.27 -1.28 4.79
C THR A 239 2.72 -1.57 5.18
N LEU A 240 3.50 -0.51 5.40
CA LEU A 240 4.86 -0.62 5.91
C LEU A 240 4.86 -0.47 7.44
N TYR A 241 5.75 -1.21 8.09
CA TYR A 241 6.06 -1.11 9.52
C TYR A 241 7.55 -0.79 9.64
N LEU A 242 7.86 0.46 9.91
CA LEU A 242 9.22 0.97 10.01
C LEU A 242 9.65 0.97 11.47
N SER A 243 10.63 0.14 11.84
CA SER A 243 11.11 0.02 13.22
C SER A 243 12.43 0.77 13.39
N PHE A 244 12.48 1.64 14.38
CA PHE A 244 13.59 2.56 14.62
C PHE A 244 14.19 2.38 16.01
N GLU A 245 15.50 2.67 16.10
CA GLU A 245 16.29 2.87 17.31
C GLU A 245 16.72 4.35 17.41
N ARG A 246 16.62 4.93 18.63
CA ARG A 246 17.02 6.29 18.94
C ARG A 246 17.97 6.35 20.15
#